data_39eda965868f93ff02647eda15a90581
#
_entry.id   39eda965868f93ff02647eda15a90581
#
_cell.length_a   1.000
_cell.length_b   1.000
_cell.length_c   1.000
_cell.angle_alpha   90.00
_cell.angle_beta   90.00
_cell.angle_gamma   90.00
#
_symmetry.space_group_name_H-M   'P 1'
#
loop_
_entity.id
_entity.type
_entity.pdbx_description
1 polymer ?
#
loop_
_entity_poly.entity_id
_entity_poly.type
_entity_poly.pdbx_seq_one_letter_code
_entity_poly.pdbx_strand_id
1 'polypeptide(L)'
;MNQKDNQPSHLSSAHKRVGGVRTVVRRITGPISRSLSAKLLVLTGLFVLIAEIMIFVPSIANFRDNWLKQRIHGAQIATLALEATPDQMVSEGLENELLRNAEVYAVILHRDEARRLILTEKMPPDLDASYDLRKEGPLDLVMEAFATLFAQDGRTIRIIGMPRFEGGDFIEIVIDETPLRAAMFGFGRNIFWLSIFISLLTAGLVYLALHVFLVRPMRSLTENMTAFRDHPEDARRVIVPSSRVDEIGVAERELADMQRQLRETLNQKSRLASLGAAVSKINHDLRNILANVQLISDRLGSVSDPTVQKLAPRLFASLDRAIGLCTRTLQFGSAEEQAPSRELFPLSMLVEEL
;
A
#
# COMPACT_ATOMS: atom_id res chain seq x y z
N MET A 1 53.23 50.77 7.27
CA MET A 1 52.34 51.39 8.28
C MET A 1 50.96 50.75 8.08
N ASN A 2 50.44 50.11 9.12
CA ASN A 2 49.12 49.45 9.33
C ASN A 2 48.82 48.24 8.46
N GLN A 3 48.91 46.99 8.91
CA GLN A 3 48.42 46.25 10.07
C GLN A 3 46.91 46.40 10.29
N LYS A 4 46.12 45.31 9.97
CA LYS A 4 44.97 44.82 10.72
C LYS A 4 44.51 43.48 10.13
N ASP A 5 44.80 42.49 10.81
CA ASP A 5 44.07 41.65 11.77
C ASP A 5 43.12 40.63 11.15
N ASN A 6 43.64 39.53 11.28
CA ASN A 6 43.16 38.17 11.14
C ASN A 6 42.21 37.80 12.29
N GLN A 7 41.02 37.32 12.01
CA GLN A 7 40.29 36.45 12.95
C GLN A 7 39.57 35.32 12.22
N PRO A 8 39.71 34.07 12.63
CA PRO A 8 39.02 32.94 12.04
C PRO A 8 37.67 32.70 12.72
N SER A 9 36.61 32.69 11.98
CA SER A 9 35.28 32.28 12.44
C SER A 9 35.15 30.76 12.42
N HIS A 10 35.40 30.12 13.55
CA HIS A 10 34.97 28.75 13.85
C HIS A 10 33.47 28.73 14.16
N LEU A 11 32.61 28.58 13.18
CA LEU A 11 31.21 28.18 13.36
C LEU A 11 30.59 27.82 11.99
N SER A 12 30.99 26.69 11.40
CA SER A 12 30.29 26.14 10.23
C SER A 12 30.53 24.64 10.03
N SER A 13 30.50 23.83 11.06
CA SER A 13 30.61 22.36 10.89
C SER A 13 29.42 21.54 11.40
N ALA A 14 28.41 22.19 12.00
CA ALA A 14 27.25 21.47 12.54
C ALA A 14 26.04 21.32 11.56
N HIS A 15 26.02 22.05 10.44
CA HIS A 15 24.84 22.06 9.54
C HIS A 15 24.93 21.10 8.33
N LYS A 16 26.06 20.42 8.14
CA LYS A 16 26.28 19.55 6.95
C LYS A 16 25.88 18.07 7.13
N ARG A 17 25.55 17.62 8.37
CA ARG A 17 25.20 16.20 8.61
C ARG A 17 23.71 15.89 8.53
N VAL A 18 22.82 16.86 8.58
CA VAL A 18 21.36 16.63 8.51
C VAL A 18 20.86 16.54 7.05
N GLY A 19 21.61 17.09 6.09
CA GLY A 19 21.24 17.03 4.66
C GLY A 19 21.44 15.67 4.00
N GLY A 20 22.39 14.85 4.48
CA GLY A 20 22.75 13.57 3.86
C GLY A 20 21.67 12.49 4.03
N VAL A 21 21.02 12.42 5.19
CA VAL A 21 19.98 11.40 5.47
C VAL A 21 18.70 11.68 4.68
N ARG A 22 18.30 12.95 4.54
CA ARG A 22 17.13 13.33 3.73
C ARG A 22 17.31 13.05 2.24
N THR A 23 18.53 13.17 1.71
CA THR A 23 18.82 12.94 0.28
C THR A 23 18.87 11.45 -0.05
N VAL A 24 19.36 10.60 0.87
CA VAL A 24 19.37 9.14 0.71
C VAL A 24 17.97 8.57 0.77
N VAL A 25 17.16 8.98 1.75
CA VAL A 25 15.76 8.56 1.87
C VAL A 25 14.95 8.97 0.63
N ARG A 26 15.18 10.18 0.08
CA ARG A 26 14.48 10.65 -1.13
C ARG A 26 14.92 9.92 -2.42
N ARG A 27 16.13 9.37 -2.47
CA ARG A 27 16.61 8.54 -3.60
C ARG A 27 16.04 7.12 -3.57
N ILE A 28 15.78 6.56 -2.37
CA ILE A 28 15.20 5.22 -2.21
C ILE A 28 13.67 5.25 -2.40
N THR A 29 12.99 6.32 -1.98
CA THR A 29 11.53 6.44 -2.08
C THR A 29 11.02 6.93 -3.43
N GLY A 30 11.86 7.55 -4.26
CA GLY A 30 11.46 8.12 -5.56
C GLY A 30 10.84 7.11 -6.56
N PRO A 31 11.44 5.96 -6.84
CA PRO A 31 10.84 4.95 -7.71
C PRO A 31 9.71 4.15 -7.04
N ILE A 32 9.76 3.99 -5.70
CA ILE A 32 8.77 3.22 -4.93
C ILE A 32 7.42 3.95 -4.89
N SER A 33 7.42 5.29 -4.87
CA SER A 33 6.18 6.07 -4.77
C SER A 33 5.32 6.07 -6.05
N ARG A 34 5.88 5.66 -7.20
CA ARG A 34 5.19 5.69 -8.51
C ARG A 34 4.57 4.36 -8.92
N SER A 35 4.99 3.24 -8.33
CA SER A 35 4.46 1.91 -8.67
C SER A 35 3.52 1.41 -7.57
N LEU A 36 2.31 1.00 -7.95
CA LEU A 36 1.35 0.36 -7.05
C LEU A 36 1.94 -0.90 -6.42
N SER A 37 2.65 -1.71 -7.21
CA SER A 37 3.33 -2.93 -6.74
C SER A 37 4.36 -2.64 -5.65
N ALA A 38 5.14 -1.55 -5.80
CA ALA A 38 6.14 -1.17 -4.81
C ALA A 38 5.52 -0.66 -3.51
N LYS A 39 4.40 0.08 -3.60
CA LYS A 39 3.64 0.53 -2.41
C LYS A 39 3.07 -0.67 -1.65
N LEU A 40 2.50 -1.63 -2.35
CA LEU A 40 1.97 -2.87 -1.75
C LEU A 40 3.08 -3.69 -1.09
N LEU A 41 4.26 -3.82 -1.72
CA LEU A 41 5.40 -4.52 -1.14
C LEU A 41 5.86 -3.87 0.17
N VAL A 42 6.01 -2.54 0.20
CA VAL A 42 6.41 -1.80 1.41
C VAL A 42 5.35 -1.95 2.51
N LEU A 43 4.08 -1.84 2.15
CA LEU A 43 2.99 -1.99 3.11
C LEU A 43 2.95 -3.40 3.70
N THR A 44 3.07 -4.43 2.86
CA THR A 44 3.13 -5.84 3.31
C THR A 44 4.34 -6.05 4.22
N GLY A 45 5.53 -5.53 3.86
CA GLY A 45 6.73 -5.60 4.69
C GLY A 45 6.54 -4.92 6.05
N LEU A 46 5.87 -3.77 6.10
CA LEU A 46 5.56 -3.07 7.35
C LEU A 46 4.61 -3.88 8.24
N PHE A 47 3.55 -4.45 7.67
CA PHE A 47 2.62 -5.30 8.43
C PHE A 47 3.31 -6.54 8.99
N VAL A 48 4.16 -7.18 8.19
CA VAL A 48 4.96 -8.33 8.62
C VAL A 48 5.89 -7.95 9.77
N LEU A 49 6.58 -6.80 9.69
CA LEU A 49 7.46 -6.32 10.76
C LEU A 49 6.69 -6.07 12.06
N ILE A 50 5.51 -5.47 11.99
CA ILE A 50 4.67 -5.24 13.17
C ILE A 50 4.22 -6.57 13.77
N ALA A 51 3.78 -7.53 12.95
CA ALA A 51 3.39 -8.86 13.40
C ALA A 51 4.56 -9.60 14.06
N GLU A 52 5.76 -9.47 13.51
CA GLU A 52 7.01 -10.02 14.07
C GLU A 52 7.25 -9.51 15.49
N ILE A 53 7.22 -8.20 15.68
CA ILE A 53 7.42 -7.58 17.01
C ILE A 53 6.34 -8.06 17.99
N MET A 54 5.08 -8.12 17.55
CA MET A 54 3.96 -8.57 18.38
C MET A 54 4.08 -10.04 18.82
N ILE A 55 4.73 -10.87 18.04
CA ILE A 55 4.96 -12.29 18.39
C ILE A 55 6.23 -12.45 19.22
N PHE A 56 7.32 -11.82 18.79
CA PHE A 56 8.64 -11.99 19.39
C PHE A 56 8.71 -11.49 20.84
N VAL A 57 8.18 -10.30 21.10
CA VAL A 57 8.25 -9.66 22.42
C VAL A 57 7.54 -10.49 23.50
N PRO A 58 6.26 -10.89 23.34
CA PRO A 58 5.59 -11.74 24.31
C PRO A 58 6.22 -13.14 24.42
N SER A 59 6.76 -13.68 23.32
CA SER A 59 7.38 -15.01 23.33
C SER A 59 8.61 -15.07 24.23
N ILE A 60 9.47 -14.05 24.16
CA ILE A 60 10.65 -13.95 25.02
C ILE A 60 10.24 -13.76 26.49
N ALA A 61 9.25 -12.92 26.77
CA ALA A 61 8.74 -12.70 28.11
C ALA A 61 8.17 -13.99 28.71
N ASN A 62 7.33 -14.71 27.96
CA ASN A 62 6.79 -16.00 28.39
C ASN A 62 7.87 -17.07 28.56
N PHE A 63 8.91 -17.06 27.73
CA PHE A 63 10.04 -17.99 27.90
C PHE A 63 10.75 -17.76 29.24
N ARG A 64 11.06 -16.49 29.58
CA ARG A 64 11.65 -16.13 30.88
C ARG A 64 10.79 -16.62 32.04
N ASP A 65 9.51 -16.28 32.03
CA ASP A 65 8.56 -16.64 33.10
C ASP A 65 8.47 -18.17 33.28
N ASN A 66 8.33 -18.91 32.18
CA ASN A 66 8.27 -20.37 32.20
C ASN A 66 9.59 -20.99 32.72
N TRP A 67 10.73 -20.45 32.30
CA TRP A 67 12.03 -20.92 32.75
C TRP A 67 12.21 -20.71 34.28
N LEU A 68 11.85 -19.53 34.80
CA LEU A 68 11.88 -19.22 36.21
C LEU A 68 10.92 -20.12 37.01
N LYS A 69 9.72 -20.33 36.53
CA LYS A 69 8.76 -21.26 37.14
C LYS A 69 9.28 -22.70 37.19
N GLN A 70 9.96 -23.16 36.15
CA GLN A 70 10.61 -24.48 36.19
C GLN A 70 11.69 -24.58 37.27
N ARG A 71 12.50 -23.52 37.49
CA ARG A 71 13.50 -23.49 38.56
C ARG A 71 12.86 -23.55 39.95
N ILE A 72 11.77 -22.78 40.13
CA ILE A 72 11.00 -22.84 41.41
C ILE A 72 10.48 -24.26 41.65
N HIS A 73 9.97 -24.95 40.61
CA HIS A 73 9.48 -26.32 40.77
C HIS A 73 10.61 -27.32 41.08
N GLY A 74 11.78 -27.17 40.45
CA GLY A 74 12.97 -27.96 40.76
C GLY A 74 13.41 -27.76 42.23
N ALA A 75 13.44 -26.52 42.66
CA ALA A 75 13.77 -26.17 44.05
C ALA A 75 12.75 -26.72 45.05
N GLN A 76 11.45 -26.70 44.72
CA GLN A 76 10.40 -27.30 45.56
C GLN A 76 10.60 -28.83 45.72
N ILE A 77 10.98 -29.55 44.67
CA ILE A 77 11.27 -30.99 44.75
C ILE A 77 12.45 -31.22 45.73
N ALA A 78 13.46 -30.37 45.69
CA ALA A 78 14.61 -30.46 46.66
C ALA A 78 14.14 -30.26 48.10
N THR A 79 13.21 -29.32 48.37
CA THR A 79 12.67 -29.10 49.70
C THR A 79 11.79 -30.27 50.18
N LEU A 80 11.02 -30.90 49.30
CA LEU A 80 10.20 -32.09 49.64
C LEU A 80 11.09 -33.30 50.00
N ALA A 81 12.25 -33.46 49.33
CA ALA A 81 13.20 -34.51 49.66
C ALA A 81 13.77 -34.31 51.09
N LEU A 82 13.96 -33.05 51.54
CA LEU A 82 14.38 -32.74 52.89
C LEU A 82 13.27 -33.00 53.92
N GLU A 83 12.03 -32.64 53.64
CA GLU A 83 10.86 -32.91 54.50
C GLU A 83 10.63 -34.41 54.76
N ALA A 84 11.00 -35.25 53.81
CA ALA A 84 10.86 -36.71 53.92
C ALA A 84 11.86 -37.36 54.87
N THR A 85 12.87 -36.64 55.35
CA THR A 85 13.86 -37.15 56.29
C THR A 85 13.40 -36.98 57.75
N PRO A 86 13.47 -38.03 58.61
CA PRO A 86 12.89 -38.01 59.95
C PRO A 86 13.40 -36.88 60.88
N ASP A 87 14.64 -36.47 60.71
CA ASP A 87 15.28 -35.42 61.55
C ASP A 87 15.34 -34.04 60.83
N GLN A 88 14.78 -33.92 59.64
CA GLN A 88 14.93 -32.72 58.80
C GLN A 88 16.40 -32.27 58.63
N MET A 89 17.34 -33.10 58.96
CA MET A 89 18.79 -32.90 58.80
C MET A 89 19.31 -33.86 57.72
N VAL A 90 19.78 -33.31 56.64
CA VAL A 90 20.52 -34.04 55.62
C VAL A 90 22.00 -33.80 55.76
N SER A 91 22.81 -34.75 55.27
CA SER A 91 24.26 -34.52 55.23
C SER A 91 24.55 -33.35 54.30
N GLU A 92 25.57 -32.55 54.62
CA GLU A 92 26.03 -31.43 53.77
C GLU A 92 26.25 -31.85 52.29
N GLY A 93 26.67 -33.12 52.04
CA GLY A 93 26.86 -33.66 50.70
C GLY A 93 25.54 -33.78 49.92
N LEU A 94 24.45 -34.26 50.55
CA LEU A 94 23.13 -34.39 49.96
C LEU A 94 22.48 -33.01 49.76
N GLU A 95 22.66 -32.07 50.68
CA GLU A 95 22.18 -30.69 50.53
C GLU A 95 22.78 -30.02 49.32
N ASN A 96 24.11 -30.07 49.17
CA ASN A 96 24.83 -29.53 48.03
C ASN A 96 24.41 -30.21 46.70
N GLU A 97 24.14 -31.53 46.70
CA GLU A 97 23.68 -32.25 45.55
C GLU A 97 22.26 -31.84 45.14
N LEU A 98 21.37 -31.66 46.08
CA LEU A 98 20.00 -31.17 45.86
C LEU A 98 19.98 -29.75 45.27
N LEU A 99 20.78 -28.83 45.84
CA LEU A 99 20.94 -27.47 45.34
C LEU A 99 21.53 -27.42 43.94
N ARG A 100 22.56 -28.24 43.66
CA ARG A 100 23.15 -28.38 42.33
C ARG A 100 22.18 -28.92 41.29
N ASN A 101 21.38 -29.94 41.64
CA ASN A 101 20.38 -30.54 40.78
C ASN A 101 19.24 -29.56 40.47
N ALA A 102 18.88 -28.72 41.42
CA ALA A 102 17.91 -27.64 41.23
C ALA A 102 18.53 -26.41 40.54
N GLU A 103 19.87 -26.36 40.37
CA GLU A 103 20.63 -25.22 39.85
C GLU A 103 20.31 -23.91 40.60
N VAL A 104 20.29 -23.96 41.93
CA VAL A 104 20.00 -22.82 42.82
C VAL A 104 21.06 -22.72 43.93
N TYR A 105 21.37 -21.51 44.37
CA TYR A 105 22.28 -21.25 45.49
C TYR A 105 21.58 -21.38 46.83
N ALA A 106 20.30 -21.01 46.90
CA ALA A 106 19.50 -21.12 48.11
C ALA A 106 18.03 -21.33 47.77
N VAL A 107 17.33 -22.03 48.65
CA VAL A 107 15.87 -22.21 48.61
C VAL A 107 15.32 -21.93 50.02
N ILE A 108 14.28 -21.10 50.09
CA ILE A 108 13.59 -20.77 51.32
C ILE A 108 12.10 -21.02 51.08
N LEU A 109 11.55 -22.01 51.74
CA LEU A 109 10.12 -22.30 51.72
C LEU A 109 9.44 -21.63 52.92
N HIS A 110 8.43 -20.82 52.65
CA HIS A 110 7.58 -20.17 53.63
C HIS A 110 6.27 -20.93 53.78
N ARG A 111 5.93 -21.30 55.07
CA ARG A 111 4.66 -21.95 55.41
C ARG A 111 4.21 -21.44 56.78
N ASP A 112 2.92 -21.12 56.91
CA ASP A 112 2.29 -20.69 58.19
C ASP A 112 3.03 -19.50 58.85
N GLU A 113 3.30 -18.45 58.12
CA GLU A 113 4.00 -17.22 58.56
C GLU A 113 5.42 -17.42 59.13
N ALA A 114 5.92 -18.64 59.15
CA ALA A 114 7.27 -18.96 59.63
C ALA A 114 8.17 -19.50 58.51
N ARG A 115 9.46 -19.13 58.55
CA ARG A 115 10.49 -19.78 57.72
C ARG A 115 10.70 -21.20 58.18
N ARG A 116 10.22 -22.18 57.46
CA ARG A 116 10.30 -23.58 57.87
C ARG A 116 11.46 -24.36 57.33
N LEU A 117 11.95 -23.98 56.15
CA LEU A 117 13.03 -24.75 55.52
C LEU A 117 13.98 -23.82 54.78
N ILE A 118 15.25 -23.91 55.07
CA ILE A 118 16.31 -23.18 54.42
C ILE A 118 17.35 -24.17 53.96
N LEU A 119 17.52 -24.32 52.66
CA LEU A 119 18.67 -24.94 52.05
C LEU A 119 19.52 -23.82 51.46
N THR A 120 20.79 -23.73 51.85
CA THR A 120 21.67 -22.66 51.39
C THR A 120 23.09 -23.15 51.26
N GLU A 121 23.78 -22.69 50.26
CA GLU A 121 25.23 -22.83 50.17
C GLU A 121 25.91 -22.06 51.29
N LYS A 122 27.08 -22.49 51.74
CA LYS A 122 27.79 -21.93 52.90
C LYS A 122 27.99 -20.41 52.87
N MET A 123 27.96 -19.80 51.70
CA MET A 123 28.11 -18.36 51.52
C MET A 123 27.32 -17.92 50.28
N PRO A 124 26.02 -17.60 50.41
CA PRO A 124 25.23 -17.12 49.26
C PRO A 124 25.85 -15.81 48.75
N PRO A 125 25.92 -15.62 47.42
CA PRO A 125 26.44 -14.39 46.86
C PRO A 125 25.51 -13.21 47.18
N ASP A 126 26.04 -11.99 47.04
CA ASP A 126 25.26 -10.77 47.17
C ASP A 126 24.12 -10.71 46.13
N LEU A 127 22.98 -10.19 46.54
CA LEU A 127 21.80 -10.11 45.71
C LEU A 127 21.79 -8.82 44.87
N ASP A 128 21.78 -8.95 43.57
CA ASP A 128 21.74 -7.81 42.65
C ASP A 128 20.29 -7.35 42.31
N ALA A 129 19.32 -8.28 42.30
CA ALA A 129 17.92 -7.96 42.07
C ALA A 129 16.96 -8.99 42.73
N SER A 130 15.70 -8.60 42.83
CA SER A 130 14.62 -9.44 43.35
C SER A 130 13.36 -9.30 42.49
N TYR A 131 12.78 -10.43 42.08
CA TYR A 131 11.58 -10.53 41.28
C TYR A 131 10.49 -11.32 41.98
N ASP A 132 9.24 -10.81 41.95
CA ASP A 132 8.08 -11.47 42.56
C ASP A 132 7.06 -11.88 41.49
N LEU A 133 7.19 -13.12 40.96
CA LEU A 133 6.36 -13.68 39.92
C LEU A 133 4.87 -13.77 40.27
N ARG A 134 4.49 -13.53 41.55
CA ARG A 134 3.09 -13.56 41.97
C ARG A 134 2.34 -12.27 41.60
N LYS A 135 3.07 -11.17 41.39
CA LYS A 135 2.53 -9.81 41.23
C LYS A 135 2.80 -9.23 39.85
N GLU A 136 3.54 -9.94 38.99
CA GLU A 136 3.93 -9.44 37.66
C GLU A 136 2.74 -9.33 36.74
N GLY A 137 2.54 -8.14 36.15
CA GLY A 137 1.61 -7.89 35.07
C GLY A 137 2.23 -8.22 33.70
N PRO A 138 1.45 -8.26 32.61
CA PRO A 138 1.97 -8.57 31.28
C PRO A 138 3.05 -7.60 30.78
N LEU A 139 2.98 -6.33 31.19
CA LEU A 139 3.98 -5.32 30.85
C LEU A 139 5.26 -5.50 31.67
N ASP A 140 5.13 -5.87 32.95
CA ASP A 140 6.28 -6.12 33.83
C ASP A 140 7.08 -7.32 33.30
N LEU A 141 6.41 -8.41 32.90
CA LEU A 141 7.03 -9.58 32.26
C LEU A 141 7.89 -9.20 31.06
N VAL A 142 7.40 -8.29 30.21
CA VAL A 142 8.15 -7.82 29.04
C VAL A 142 9.35 -6.97 29.45
N MET A 143 9.14 -6.00 30.34
CA MET A 143 10.22 -5.11 30.78
C MET A 143 11.35 -5.89 31.50
N GLU A 144 10.99 -6.83 32.34
CA GLU A 144 11.95 -7.66 33.05
C GLU A 144 12.69 -8.64 32.13
N ALA A 145 12.01 -9.19 31.10
CA ALA A 145 12.66 -10.01 30.10
C ALA A 145 13.74 -9.24 29.33
N PHE A 146 13.45 -7.98 28.98
CA PHE A 146 14.46 -7.12 28.37
C PHE A 146 15.54 -6.72 29.33
N ALA A 147 15.22 -6.45 30.62
CA ALA A 147 16.21 -6.18 31.66
C ALA A 147 17.19 -7.36 31.82
N THR A 148 16.69 -8.60 31.84
CA THR A 148 17.51 -9.83 31.87
C THR A 148 18.40 -9.96 30.63
N LEU A 149 17.89 -9.69 29.44
CA LEU A 149 18.67 -9.77 28.18
C LEU A 149 19.85 -8.78 28.17
N PHE A 150 19.67 -7.59 28.73
CA PHE A 150 20.69 -6.55 28.74
C PHE A 150 21.48 -6.52 30.07
N ALA A 151 21.24 -7.46 30.98
CA ALA A 151 21.97 -7.57 32.21
C ALA A 151 23.46 -7.97 32.01
N GLN A 152 24.32 -7.68 32.98
CA GLN A 152 25.72 -8.14 32.99
C GLN A 152 25.81 -9.62 33.40
N ASP A 153 26.87 -10.29 32.97
CA ASP A 153 27.12 -11.67 33.35
C ASP A 153 27.46 -11.79 34.85
N GLY A 154 27.07 -12.91 35.47
CA GLY A 154 27.38 -13.20 36.86
C GLY A 154 26.44 -12.52 37.87
N ARG A 155 25.30 -12.01 37.45
CA ARG A 155 24.31 -11.39 38.31
C ARG A 155 23.52 -12.43 39.08
N THR A 156 23.40 -12.24 40.40
CA THR A 156 22.64 -13.10 41.31
C THR A 156 21.26 -12.48 41.57
N ILE A 157 20.21 -13.25 41.33
CA ILE A 157 18.83 -12.78 41.48
C ILE A 157 18.05 -13.65 42.47
N ARG A 158 17.19 -12.98 43.26
CA ARG A 158 16.17 -13.61 44.08
C ARG A 158 14.85 -13.64 43.38
N ILE A 159 14.19 -14.80 43.37
CA ILE A 159 12.90 -15.01 42.74
C ILE A 159 11.92 -15.52 43.77
N ILE A 160 10.74 -14.89 43.83
CA ILE A 160 9.66 -15.26 44.75
C ILE A 160 8.52 -15.79 43.86
N GLY A 161 8.04 -17.00 44.14
CA GLY A 161 6.95 -17.60 43.38
C GLY A 161 6.04 -18.49 44.24
N MET A 162 4.98 -18.96 43.60
CA MET A 162 4.03 -19.88 44.27
C MET A 162 4.51 -21.32 44.12
N PRO A 163 4.56 -22.10 45.23
CA PRO A 163 4.80 -23.53 45.16
C PRO A 163 3.60 -24.24 44.48
N ARG A 164 3.83 -25.42 43.90
CA ARG A 164 2.75 -26.29 43.43
C ARG A 164 2.12 -27.08 44.57
N PHE A 165 0.84 -27.49 44.38
CA PHE A 165 0.12 -28.42 45.24
C PHE A 165 0.06 -27.98 46.73
N GLU A 166 -0.25 -26.70 46.99
CA GLU A 166 -0.39 -26.18 48.38
C GLU A 166 0.82 -26.45 49.28
N GLY A 167 2.02 -26.61 48.69
CA GLY A 167 3.24 -26.96 49.37
C GLY A 167 3.82 -25.87 50.31
N GLY A 168 3.09 -24.74 50.47
CA GLY A 168 3.50 -23.59 51.31
C GLY A 168 2.89 -22.30 50.76
N ASP A 169 3.12 -21.18 51.48
CA ASP A 169 2.58 -19.86 51.08
C ASP A 169 3.33 -19.28 49.87
N PHE A 170 4.65 -19.37 49.89
CA PHE A 170 5.51 -19.00 48.75
C PHE A 170 6.91 -19.60 48.92
N ILE A 171 7.62 -19.65 47.82
CA ILE A 171 8.99 -20.14 47.78
C ILE A 171 9.91 -19.03 47.24
N GLU A 172 11.04 -18.85 47.88
CA GLU A 172 12.10 -17.95 47.40
C GLU A 172 13.28 -18.81 46.95
N ILE A 173 13.83 -18.48 45.81
CA ILE A 173 15.06 -19.10 45.30
C ILE A 173 16.09 -18.02 44.96
N VAL A 174 17.36 -18.35 45.13
CA VAL A 174 18.48 -17.52 44.68
C VAL A 174 19.23 -18.25 43.60
N ILE A 175 19.39 -17.63 42.46
CA ILE A 175 20.00 -18.24 41.26
C ILE A 175 20.99 -17.30 40.58
N ASP A 176 21.90 -17.88 39.81
CA ASP A 176 22.65 -17.17 38.79
C ASP A 176 21.75 -16.84 37.57
N GLU A 177 21.72 -15.59 37.13
CA GLU A 177 20.96 -15.16 35.98
C GLU A 177 21.63 -15.55 34.65
N THR A 178 22.92 -15.88 34.64
CA THR A 178 23.70 -16.18 33.43
C THR A 178 23.11 -17.34 32.59
N PRO A 179 22.71 -18.49 33.19
CA PRO A 179 22.09 -19.58 32.44
C PRO A 179 20.74 -19.20 31.80
N LEU A 180 19.92 -18.42 32.53
CA LEU A 180 18.65 -17.90 32.01
C LEU A 180 18.89 -17.02 30.77
N ARG A 181 19.80 -16.08 30.88
CA ARG A 181 20.17 -15.19 29.80
C ARG A 181 20.68 -15.94 28.59
N ALA A 182 21.57 -16.91 28.75
CA ALA A 182 22.07 -17.76 27.70
C ALA A 182 20.93 -18.55 26.98
N ALA A 183 20.00 -19.11 27.79
CA ALA A 183 18.82 -19.82 27.27
C ALA A 183 17.88 -18.87 26.51
N MET A 184 17.66 -17.65 27.01
CA MET A 184 16.85 -16.63 26.34
C MET A 184 17.47 -16.19 25.02
N PHE A 185 18.79 -16.01 24.92
CA PHE A 185 19.47 -15.72 23.66
C PHE A 185 19.33 -16.87 22.66
N GLY A 186 19.50 -18.11 23.12
CA GLY A 186 19.33 -19.32 22.29
C GLY A 186 17.91 -19.42 21.73
N PHE A 187 16.92 -19.26 22.60
CA PHE A 187 15.51 -19.26 22.24
C PHE A 187 15.17 -18.10 21.29
N GLY A 188 15.59 -16.87 21.63
CA GLY A 188 15.38 -15.68 20.82
C GLY A 188 15.94 -15.81 19.41
N ARG A 189 17.18 -16.33 19.29
CA ARG A 189 17.81 -16.60 18.00
C ARG A 189 16.99 -17.59 17.15
N ASN A 190 16.51 -18.67 17.77
CA ASN A 190 15.72 -19.68 17.07
C ASN A 190 14.37 -19.13 16.60
N ILE A 191 13.64 -18.41 17.45
CA ILE A 191 12.40 -17.74 17.09
C ILE A 191 12.66 -16.71 16.00
N PHE A 192 13.68 -15.88 16.11
CA PHE A 192 14.02 -14.85 15.14
C PHE A 192 14.20 -15.44 13.73
N TRP A 193 14.98 -16.51 13.59
CA TRP A 193 15.17 -17.15 12.28
C TRP A 193 13.90 -17.81 11.76
N LEU A 194 13.15 -18.50 12.63
CA LEU A 194 11.88 -19.11 12.25
C LEU A 194 10.87 -18.05 11.79
N SER A 195 10.80 -16.96 12.51
CA SER A 195 9.88 -15.86 12.25
C SER A 195 10.25 -15.14 10.95
N ILE A 196 11.53 -14.85 10.70
CA ILE A 196 12.00 -14.32 9.41
C ILE A 196 11.61 -15.26 8.25
N PHE A 197 11.78 -16.56 8.43
CA PHE A 197 11.42 -17.53 7.39
C PHE A 197 9.93 -17.49 7.08
N ILE A 198 9.07 -17.56 8.10
CA ILE A 198 7.61 -17.51 7.95
C ILE A 198 7.18 -16.17 7.34
N SER A 199 7.77 -15.08 7.80
CA SER A 199 7.48 -13.73 7.33
C SER A 199 7.84 -13.53 5.87
N LEU A 200 9.01 -14.02 5.45
CA LEU A 200 9.45 -13.94 4.05
C LEU A 200 8.57 -14.80 3.14
N LEU A 201 8.21 -16.00 3.59
CA LEU A 201 7.29 -16.89 2.88
C LEU A 201 5.91 -16.23 2.71
N THR A 202 5.34 -15.73 3.79
CA THR A 202 4.02 -15.08 3.79
C THR A 202 4.03 -13.81 2.92
N ALA A 203 5.03 -12.95 3.08
CA ALA A 203 5.17 -11.75 2.27
C ALA A 203 5.32 -12.09 0.78
N GLY A 204 6.10 -13.12 0.45
CA GLY A 204 6.27 -13.61 -0.92
C GLY A 204 4.95 -14.12 -1.52
N LEU A 205 4.19 -14.92 -0.78
CA LEU A 205 2.90 -15.44 -1.22
C LEU A 205 1.86 -14.33 -1.41
N VAL A 206 1.77 -13.39 -0.47
CA VAL A 206 0.85 -12.23 -0.56
C VAL A 206 1.24 -11.36 -1.75
N TYR A 207 2.53 -11.06 -1.92
CA TYR A 207 3.01 -10.29 -3.07
C TYR A 207 2.67 -10.98 -4.40
N LEU A 208 2.92 -12.29 -4.50
CA LEU A 208 2.61 -13.08 -5.69
C LEU A 208 1.12 -13.05 -6.01
N ALA A 209 0.28 -13.27 -5.00
CA ALA A 209 -1.17 -13.23 -5.13
C ALA A 209 -1.65 -11.84 -5.63
N LEU A 210 -1.22 -10.76 -4.99
CA LEU A 210 -1.56 -9.40 -5.41
C LEU A 210 -1.04 -9.08 -6.81
N HIS A 211 0.16 -9.53 -7.14
CA HIS A 211 0.73 -9.32 -8.47
C HIS A 211 -0.08 -10.03 -9.57
N VAL A 212 -0.44 -11.28 -9.35
CA VAL A 212 -1.16 -12.10 -10.34
C VAL A 212 -2.63 -11.69 -10.45
N PHE A 213 -3.31 -11.50 -9.32
CA PHE A 213 -4.75 -11.29 -9.32
C PHE A 213 -5.15 -9.81 -9.51
N LEU A 214 -4.31 -8.86 -9.11
CA LEU A 214 -4.66 -7.44 -9.15
C LEU A 214 -3.76 -6.63 -10.09
N VAL A 215 -2.44 -6.66 -9.89
CA VAL A 215 -1.52 -5.74 -10.59
C VAL A 215 -1.45 -6.03 -12.08
N ARG A 216 -1.27 -7.29 -12.46
CA ARG A 216 -1.15 -7.71 -13.87
C ARG A 216 -2.42 -7.42 -14.67
N PRO A 217 -3.65 -7.75 -14.23
CA PRO A 217 -4.87 -7.40 -14.93
C PRO A 217 -5.09 -5.90 -15.06
N MET A 218 -4.88 -5.13 -13.98
CA MET A 218 -5.02 -3.67 -14.01
C MET A 218 -4.04 -3.01 -14.96
N ARG A 219 -2.82 -3.52 -15.05
CA ARG A 219 -1.83 -3.05 -16.01
C ARG A 219 -2.27 -3.34 -17.46
N SER A 220 -2.80 -4.53 -17.72
CA SER A 220 -3.34 -4.90 -19.02
C SER A 220 -4.49 -3.99 -19.45
N LEU A 221 -5.43 -3.66 -18.55
CA LEU A 221 -6.49 -2.69 -18.80
C LEU A 221 -5.92 -1.32 -19.20
N THR A 222 -4.95 -0.81 -18.44
CA THR A 222 -4.34 0.50 -18.70
C THR A 222 -3.60 0.52 -20.03
N GLU A 223 -2.86 -0.54 -20.36
CA GLU A 223 -2.15 -0.67 -21.66
C GLU A 223 -3.13 -0.72 -22.83
N ASN A 224 -4.24 -1.45 -22.71
CA ASN A 224 -5.28 -1.50 -23.71
C ASN A 224 -5.98 -0.14 -23.91
N MET A 225 -6.30 0.57 -22.81
CA MET A 225 -6.89 1.92 -22.90
C MET A 225 -5.95 2.88 -23.63
N THR A 226 -4.66 2.83 -23.34
CA THR A 226 -3.67 3.70 -23.99
C THR A 226 -3.52 3.35 -25.47
N ALA A 227 -3.45 2.07 -25.81
CA ALA A 227 -3.35 1.59 -27.17
C ALA A 227 -4.58 1.97 -28.03
N PHE A 228 -5.78 1.91 -27.46
CA PHE A 228 -7.01 2.33 -28.11
C PHE A 228 -7.07 3.86 -28.30
N ARG A 229 -6.65 4.64 -27.31
CA ARG A 229 -6.61 6.11 -27.40
C ARG A 229 -5.77 6.58 -28.59
N ASP A 230 -4.63 5.91 -28.82
CA ASP A 230 -3.69 6.32 -29.86
C ASP A 230 -4.19 5.95 -31.26
N HIS A 231 -5.06 4.93 -31.42
CA HIS A 231 -5.62 4.46 -32.68
C HIS A 231 -7.06 3.96 -32.49
N PRO A 232 -8.04 4.84 -32.27
CA PRO A 232 -9.43 4.45 -31.99
C PRO A 232 -10.17 3.87 -33.17
N GLU A 233 -9.71 4.11 -34.39
CA GLU A 233 -10.26 3.56 -35.63
C GLU A 233 -9.89 2.08 -35.86
N ASP A 234 -8.78 1.58 -35.25
CA ASP A 234 -8.33 0.19 -35.43
C ASP A 234 -9.17 -0.78 -34.60
N ALA A 235 -9.95 -1.63 -35.27
CA ALA A 235 -10.78 -2.66 -34.65
C ALA A 235 -10.02 -3.63 -33.78
N ARG A 236 -8.72 -3.85 -34.05
CA ARG A 236 -7.86 -4.77 -33.30
C ARG A 236 -7.42 -4.22 -31.93
N ARG A 237 -7.62 -2.91 -31.71
CA ARG A 237 -7.30 -2.23 -30.48
C ARG A 237 -8.42 -2.24 -29.44
N VAL A 238 -9.62 -2.68 -29.83
CA VAL A 238 -10.70 -2.91 -28.88
C VAL A 238 -10.31 -4.07 -27.97
N ILE A 239 -10.44 -3.86 -26.66
CA ILE A 239 -10.11 -4.91 -25.68
C ILE A 239 -11.01 -6.13 -25.88
N VAL A 240 -10.39 -7.32 -25.78
CA VAL A 240 -11.14 -8.59 -25.72
C VAL A 240 -11.27 -8.94 -24.22
N PRO A 241 -12.49 -8.90 -23.66
CA PRO A 241 -12.70 -9.22 -22.26
C PRO A 241 -12.27 -10.65 -21.94
N SER A 242 -11.65 -10.84 -20.77
CA SER A 242 -11.31 -12.16 -20.28
C SER A 242 -12.57 -12.92 -19.77
N SER A 243 -12.40 -14.20 -19.43
CA SER A 243 -13.47 -15.00 -18.82
C SER A 243 -13.68 -14.73 -17.32
N ARG A 244 -13.12 -13.66 -16.76
CA ARG A 244 -13.26 -13.32 -15.34
C ARG A 244 -14.69 -12.89 -15.00
N VAL A 245 -15.12 -13.30 -13.82
CA VAL A 245 -16.46 -12.99 -13.27
C VAL A 245 -16.43 -11.98 -12.13
N ASP A 246 -15.22 -11.53 -11.74
CA ASP A 246 -14.98 -10.51 -10.70
C ASP A 246 -15.15 -9.08 -11.24
N GLU A 247 -14.89 -8.09 -10.38
CA GLU A 247 -15.02 -6.65 -10.67
C GLU A 247 -14.10 -6.21 -11.82
N ILE A 248 -12.94 -6.87 -11.97
CA ILE A 248 -12.00 -6.61 -13.08
C ILE A 248 -12.60 -7.10 -14.39
N GLY A 249 -13.20 -8.28 -14.40
CA GLY A 249 -13.89 -8.81 -15.57
C GLY A 249 -15.10 -7.97 -15.96
N VAL A 250 -15.83 -7.38 -15.02
CA VAL A 250 -16.89 -6.39 -15.30
C VAL A 250 -16.29 -5.16 -15.97
N ALA A 251 -15.21 -4.60 -15.39
CA ALA A 251 -14.55 -3.42 -15.97
C ALA A 251 -14.00 -3.68 -17.39
N GLU A 252 -13.49 -4.88 -17.68
CA GLU A 252 -13.06 -5.25 -19.04
C GLU A 252 -14.23 -5.24 -20.04
N ARG A 253 -15.40 -5.77 -19.66
CA ARG A 253 -16.59 -5.79 -20.52
C ARG A 253 -17.12 -4.39 -20.78
N GLU A 254 -17.30 -3.59 -19.73
CA GLU A 254 -17.78 -2.20 -19.87
C GLU A 254 -16.82 -1.35 -20.71
N LEU A 255 -15.51 -1.54 -20.54
CA LEU A 255 -14.50 -0.88 -21.36
C LEU A 255 -14.62 -1.29 -22.84
N ALA A 256 -14.81 -2.58 -23.10
CA ALA A 256 -14.99 -3.08 -24.48
C ALA A 256 -16.22 -2.48 -25.16
N ASP A 257 -17.33 -2.37 -24.42
CA ASP A 257 -18.57 -1.78 -24.92
C ASP A 257 -18.41 -0.29 -25.21
N MET A 258 -17.80 0.45 -24.30
CA MET A 258 -17.49 1.87 -24.51
C MET A 258 -16.58 2.09 -25.72
N GLN A 259 -15.54 1.28 -25.89
CA GLN A 259 -14.64 1.38 -27.04
C GLN A 259 -15.35 1.09 -28.35
N ARG A 260 -16.28 0.11 -28.38
CA ARG A 260 -17.10 -0.19 -29.57
C ARG A 260 -18.02 0.98 -29.96
N GLN A 261 -18.75 1.54 -28.99
CA GLN A 261 -19.63 2.68 -29.20
C GLN A 261 -18.88 3.92 -29.70
N LEU A 262 -17.73 4.22 -29.09
CA LEU A 262 -16.90 5.35 -29.50
C LEU A 262 -16.41 5.17 -30.93
N ARG A 263 -15.97 3.98 -31.32
CA ARG A 263 -15.54 3.67 -32.68
C ARG A 263 -16.67 3.80 -33.68
N GLU A 264 -17.89 3.32 -33.38
CA GLU A 264 -19.06 3.50 -34.22
C GLU A 264 -19.38 4.98 -34.44
N THR A 265 -19.34 5.77 -33.38
CA THR A 265 -19.56 7.23 -33.47
C THR A 265 -18.50 7.92 -34.33
N LEU A 266 -17.23 7.56 -34.17
CA LEU A 266 -16.16 8.10 -35.02
C LEU A 266 -16.32 7.72 -36.49
N ASN A 267 -16.70 6.47 -36.78
CA ASN A 267 -16.98 6.01 -38.13
C ASN A 267 -18.17 6.76 -38.78
N GLN A 268 -19.24 7.01 -37.99
CA GLN A 268 -20.38 7.80 -38.46
C GLN A 268 -19.96 9.24 -38.79
N LYS A 269 -19.20 9.89 -37.88
CA LYS A 269 -18.66 11.24 -38.13
C LYS A 269 -17.77 11.30 -39.34
N SER A 270 -16.89 10.32 -39.55
CA SER A 270 -16.02 10.25 -40.73
C SER A 270 -16.82 10.10 -42.01
N ARG A 271 -17.87 9.25 -42.03
CA ARG A 271 -18.78 9.12 -43.17
C ARG A 271 -19.52 10.41 -43.47
N LEU A 272 -20.04 11.08 -42.46
CA LEU A 272 -20.74 12.37 -42.65
C LEU A 272 -19.77 13.44 -43.17
N ALA A 273 -18.55 13.51 -42.67
CA ALA A 273 -17.53 14.43 -43.17
C ALA A 273 -17.18 14.16 -44.64
N SER A 274 -17.01 12.89 -45.01
CA SER A 274 -16.75 12.48 -46.39
C SER A 274 -17.92 12.82 -47.33
N LEU A 275 -19.17 12.59 -46.88
CA LEU A 275 -20.37 12.94 -47.60
C LEU A 275 -20.48 14.47 -47.78
N GLY A 276 -20.21 15.24 -46.72
CA GLY A 276 -20.20 16.71 -46.79
C GLY A 276 -19.18 17.24 -47.80
N ALA A 277 -17.96 16.67 -47.80
CA ALA A 277 -16.94 17.03 -48.79
C ALA A 277 -17.37 16.69 -50.25
N ALA A 278 -17.98 15.51 -50.44
CA ALA A 278 -18.50 15.11 -51.77
C ALA A 278 -19.64 16.04 -52.25
N VAL A 279 -20.61 16.35 -51.37
CA VAL A 279 -21.70 17.27 -51.65
C VAL A 279 -21.18 18.67 -51.97
N SER A 280 -20.20 19.17 -51.24
CA SER A 280 -19.55 20.46 -51.51
C SER A 280 -18.89 20.50 -52.88
N LYS A 281 -18.18 19.45 -53.26
CA LYS A 281 -17.57 19.34 -54.60
C LYS A 281 -18.62 19.31 -55.72
N ILE A 282 -19.66 18.49 -55.56
CA ILE A 282 -20.77 18.40 -56.53
C ILE A 282 -21.43 19.79 -56.72
N ASN A 283 -21.71 20.47 -55.63
CA ASN A 283 -22.32 21.79 -55.67
C ASN A 283 -21.42 22.85 -56.34
N HIS A 284 -20.12 22.79 -56.12
CA HIS A 284 -19.15 23.65 -56.80
C HIS A 284 -19.20 23.40 -58.33
N ASP A 285 -19.19 22.15 -58.74
CA ASP A 285 -19.23 21.78 -60.17
C ASP A 285 -20.57 22.16 -60.81
N LEU A 286 -21.70 21.93 -60.12
CA LEU A 286 -23.03 22.38 -60.56
C LEU A 286 -23.09 23.90 -60.70
N ARG A 287 -22.54 24.67 -59.73
CA ARG A 287 -22.52 26.14 -59.83
C ARG A 287 -21.77 26.61 -61.08
N ASN A 288 -20.63 25.98 -61.40
CA ASN A 288 -19.85 26.31 -62.62
C ASN A 288 -20.62 26.00 -63.92
N ILE A 289 -21.31 24.86 -63.96
CA ILE A 289 -22.17 24.50 -65.10
C ILE A 289 -23.29 25.49 -65.21
N LEU A 290 -24.00 25.82 -64.15
CA LEU A 290 -25.14 26.77 -64.19
C LEU A 290 -24.69 28.18 -64.58
N ALA A 291 -23.53 28.64 -64.11
CA ALA A 291 -22.94 29.93 -64.49
C ALA A 291 -22.64 29.98 -65.97
N ASN A 292 -22.10 28.90 -66.54
CA ASN A 292 -21.91 28.83 -68.07
C ASN A 292 -23.22 28.83 -68.82
N VAL A 293 -24.22 28.10 -68.31
CA VAL A 293 -25.55 28.08 -68.94
C VAL A 293 -26.21 29.45 -68.83
N GLN A 294 -26.02 30.19 -67.74
CA GLN A 294 -26.52 31.56 -67.56
C GLN A 294 -25.89 32.52 -68.58
N LEU A 295 -24.57 32.45 -68.83
CA LEU A 295 -23.86 33.22 -69.83
C LEU A 295 -24.38 32.94 -71.28
N ILE A 296 -24.70 31.70 -71.58
CA ILE A 296 -25.29 31.32 -72.88
C ILE A 296 -26.73 31.87 -73.01
N SER A 297 -27.48 31.78 -71.91
CA SER A 297 -28.88 32.29 -71.86
C SER A 297 -28.95 33.80 -72.00
N ASP A 298 -28.02 34.57 -71.41
CA ASP A 298 -27.93 36.01 -71.61
C ASP A 298 -27.71 36.38 -73.09
N ARG A 299 -26.88 35.60 -73.78
CA ARG A 299 -26.71 35.77 -75.28
C ARG A 299 -27.97 35.45 -76.03
N LEU A 300 -28.71 34.43 -75.64
CA LEU A 300 -29.98 34.07 -76.26
C LEU A 300 -31.06 35.18 -76.04
N GLY A 301 -31.05 35.86 -74.90
CA GLY A 301 -31.93 37.01 -74.61
C GLY A 301 -31.72 38.21 -75.53
N SER A 302 -30.57 38.32 -76.24
CA SER A 302 -30.24 39.38 -77.21
C SER A 302 -30.65 39.04 -78.64
N VAL A 303 -31.17 37.83 -78.87
CA VAL A 303 -31.64 37.42 -80.23
C VAL A 303 -33.05 37.95 -80.49
N SER A 304 -33.25 38.61 -81.61
CA SER A 304 -34.51 39.26 -81.97
C SER A 304 -35.59 38.30 -82.60
N ASP A 305 -35.49 36.99 -82.31
CA ASP A 305 -36.49 35.99 -82.69
C ASP A 305 -37.68 35.99 -81.71
N PRO A 306 -38.94 36.14 -82.13
CA PRO A 306 -40.13 36.18 -81.28
C PRO A 306 -40.33 34.91 -80.49
N THR A 307 -39.88 33.78 -80.97
CA THR A 307 -39.98 32.48 -80.23
C THR A 307 -38.98 32.42 -79.11
N VAL A 308 -37.76 32.90 -79.33
CA VAL A 308 -36.73 32.98 -78.33
C VAL A 308 -37.10 33.96 -77.17
N GLN A 309 -37.66 35.11 -77.52
CA GLN A 309 -38.08 36.12 -76.53
C GLN A 309 -39.26 35.66 -75.67
N LYS A 310 -40.08 34.75 -76.09
CA LYS A 310 -41.18 34.14 -75.35
C LYS A 310 -40.67 33.04 -74.38
N LEU A 311 -39.61 32.28 -74.68
CA LEU A 311 -39.09 31.12 -73.92
C LEU A 311 -37.97 31.49 -73.00
N ALA A 312 -37.11 32.47 -73.30
CA ALA A 312 -35.96 32.90 -72.51
C ALA A 312 -36.32 33.26 -71.09
N PRO A 313 -37.40 34.01 -70.78
CA PRO A 313 -37.73 34.32 -69.38
C PRO A 313 -38.04 33.08 -68.49
N ARG A 314 -38.67 32.05 -69.13
CA ARG A 314 -38.97 30.79 -68.44
C ARG A 314 -37.71 29.97 -68.16
N LEU A 315 -36.72 30.00 -69.01
CA LEU A 315 -35.47 29.37 -68.90
C LEU A 315 -34.65 30.03 -67.71
N PHE A 316 -34.61 31.37 -67.77
CA PHE A 316 -33.92 32.14 -66.71
C PHE A 316 -34.50 31.88 -65.29
N ALA A 317 -35.84 31.89 -65.19
CA ALA A 317 -36.49 31.60 -63.87
C ALA A 317 -36.23 30.15 -63.39
N SER A 318 -36.01 29.22 -64.30
CA SER A 318 -35.64 27.83 -63.93
C SER A 318 -34.21 27.70 -63.56
N LEU A 319 -33.30 28.43 -64.16
CA LEU A 319 -31.86 28.51 -63.77
C LEU A 319 -31.68 29.19 -62.43
N ASP A 320 -32.34 30.31 -62.14
CA ASP A 320 -32.27 31.01 -60.89
C ASP A 320 -32.77 30.12 -59.71
N ARG A 321 -33.82 29.34 -59.98
CA ARG A 321 -34.32 28.35 -59.01
C ARG A 321 -33.28 27.26 -58.75
N ALA A 322 -32.60 26.75 -59.76
CA ALA A 322 -31.58 25.72 -59.68
C ALA A 322 -30.37 26.24 -58.89
N ILE A 323 -29.90 27.47 -59.18
CA ILE A 323 -28.83 28.15 -58.46
C ILE A 323 -29.20 28.35 -56.99
N GLY A 324 -30.42 28.83 -56.73
CA GLY A 324 -30.92 29.02 -55.35
C GLY A 324 -31.05 27.72 -54.53
N LEU A 325 -31.40 26.60 -55.20
CA LEU A 325 -31.43 25.28 -54.55
C LEU A 325 -30.04 24.79 -54.21
N CYS A 326 -29.07 24.91 -55.11
CA CYS A 326 -27.68 24.55 -54.88
C CYS A 326 -27.08 25.37 -53.72
N THR A 327 -27.36 26.67 -53.68
CA THR A 327 -26.87 27.56 -52.61
C THR A 327 -27.44 27.18 -51.24
N ARG A 328 -28.75 26.90 -51.18
CA ARG A 328 -29.41 26.48 -49.92
C ARG A 328 -28.92 25.11 -49.43
N THR A 329 -28.68 24.17 -50.32
CA THR A 329 -28.17 22.85 -49.99
C THR A 329 -26.74 22.93 -49.39
N LEU A 330 -25.92 23.87 -49.88
CA LEU A 330 -24.59 24.15 -49.29
C LEU A 330 -24.68 24.76 -47.89
N GLN A 331 -25.60 25.67 -47.66
CA GLN A 331 -25.80 26.26 -46.33
C GLN A 331 -26.24 25.21 -45.29
N PHE A 332 -27.06 24.24 -45.72
CA PHE A 332 -27.48 23.14 -44.84
C PHE A 332 -26.34 22.13 -44.55
N GLY A 333 -25.43 21.92 -45.50
CA GLY A 333 -24.28 21.03 -45.31
C GLY A 333 -23.08 21.66 -44.62
N SER A 334 -23.04 22.98 -44.51
CA SER A 334 -21.98 23.78 -43.87
C SER A 334 -22.38 24.33 -42.52
N ALA A 335 -23.56 23.96 -42.00
CA ALA A 335 -23.97 24.34 -40.64
C ALA A 335 -23.15 23.58 -39.61
N GLU A 336 -21.88 23.98 -39.45
CA GLU A 336 -21.29 24.01 -38.12
C GLU A 336 -22.18 24.96 -37.31
N GLU A 337 -22.91 24.44 -36.34
CA GLU A 337 -23.61 25.24 -35.36
C GLU A 337 -22.58 26.20 -34.73
N GLN A 338 -22.60 27.45 -35.20
CA GLN A 338 -21.87 28.51 -34.52
C GLN A 338 -22.42 28.56 -33.11
N ALA A 339 -21.53 28.47 -32.12
CA ALA A 339 -21.92 28.58 -30.73
C ALA A 339 -22.83 29.83 -30.58
N PRO A 340 -24.00 29.70 -29.95
CA PRO A 340 -24.95 30.81 -29.84
C PRO A 340 -24.28 31.99 -29.16
N SER A 341 -24.20 33.14 -29.88
CA SER A 341 -23.74 34.40 -29.32
C SER A 341 -24.84 34.91 -28.37
N ARG A 342 -24.50 35.07 -27.11
CA ARG A 342 -25.45 35.64 -26.14
C ARG A 342 -25.41 37.15 -26.27
N GLU A 343 -26.47 37.73 -26.82
CA GLU A 343 -26.70 39.17 -26.80
C GLU A 343 -27.83 39.54 -25.83
N LEU A 344 -27.59 40.61 -25.06
CA LEU A 344 -28.63 41.20 -24.22
C LEU A 344 -29.55 42.04 -25.11
N PHE A 345 -30.79 41.60 -25.28
CA PHE A 345 -31.83 42.37 -25.97
C PHE A 345 -33.02 42.62 -25.06
N PRO A 346 -33.70 43.79 -25.16
CA PRO A 346 -34.85 44.09 -24.35
C PRO A 346 -36.04 43.20 -24.73
N LEU A 347 -36.68 42.59 -23.73
CA LEU A 347 -37.78 41.63 -23.90
C LEU A 347 -38.98 42.25 -24.66
N SER A 348 -39.13 43.60 -24.59
CA SER A 348 -40.16 44.34 -25.33
C SER A 348 -40.10 44.16 -26.85
N MET A 349 -38.90 43.97 -27.43
CA MET A 349 -38.71 43.74 -28.85
C MET A 349 -39.28 42.40 -29.31
N LEU A 350 -39.25 41.38 -28.44
CA LEU A 350 -39.75 40.04 -28.76
C LEU A 350 -41.29 39.94 -28.64
N VAL A 351 -41.89 40.83 -27.84
CA VAL A 351 -43.35 40.85 -27.62
C VAL A 351 -44.05 41.63 -28.75
N GLU A 352 -43.38 42.58 -29.42
CA GLU A 352 -43.92 43.33 -30.59
C GLU A 352 -43.87 42.51 -31.89
N GLU A 353 -43.06 41.41 -31.95
CA GLU A 353 -42.95 40.56 -33.15
C GLU A 353 -43.84 39.31 -33.13
N LEU A 354 -44.60 39.12 -32.01
CA LEU A 354 -45.58 38.02 -31.84
C LEU A 354 -47.00 38.55 -32.04
#